data_54ad5be7ebc571800f564fac3a119299
#
_entry.id   54ad5be7ebc571800f564fac3a119299
#
_cell.length_a   1.000
_cell.length_b   1.000
_cell.length_c   1.000
_cell.angle_alpha   90.00
_cell.angle_beta   90.00
_cell.angle_gamma   90.00
#
_symmetry.space_group_name_H-M   'P 1'
#
loop_
_entity.id
_entity.type
_entity.pdbx_description
1 polymer ?
#
loop_
_entity_poly.entity_id
_entity_poly.type
_entity_poly.pdbx_seq_one_letter_code
_entity_poly.pdbx_strand_id
1 'polypeptide(L)'
;MCGIIAIANKNQTAKQDIIFGLKALEYRGYDSAGALFASNFETYKTIGSIAILEKMISNTTDKIGIGHTRWATHGAICLENAHPIVIGNASIVHNGIIENAEKLKMEFNLKTKGQTDTEILLALFVHLLKKNKNDTLKTLEEIKSLTIGSYACAFLFAHSNKIYFAKKGLSPLICAQNENGCLIASDELAISKDSTIFDLSQDCYGFITPETFEIIQNEPIKQHSIKGNVLIKPNQEKTFLEIEIASQQEIFLNEAKLEPLKNKYNLQQYDSVFLIGCGSAYIAATIGAIWLEEHGIKANAEIASEWNSRKIAQKPNTLAIFISQSGETADTLSALRIAKSLNMKTLAIINKETSTIAKEAHDYIHLNIGQEQSVASSKAFTAQLLKLFSLTFGSIDESVSHAITNTLNINLEKHIDAILSFKKTIILGKNTMYSIAKEGALKINEITYLNVQAYATGELKHGYIALIDEDTLVIALLPDANEHDEFEQNLYMKALSNISEIKTRSGHIMLIASKTHKNADFFINMPTVQYKHAPFTYAVMMQRIALELAKKLKTSIDRPRNLAKAVTVE
;
A
#
# COMPACT_ATOMS: atom_id res chain seq x y z
N MET A 1 7.63 3.78 -4.26
CA MET A 1 7.33 3.27 -5.64
C MET A 1 7.20 4.41 -6.62
N CYS A 2 7.42 4.14 -7.91
CA CYS A 2 7.33 5.14 -8.97
C CYS A 2 6.11 4.89 -9.85
N GLY A 3 5.68 5.90 -10.63
CA GLY A 3 4.61 5.79 -11.61
C GLY A 3 5.09 6.14 -13.00
N ILE A 4 4.81 5.29 -13.98
CA ILE A 4 5.08 5.51 -15.40
C ILE A 4 3.77 5.76 -16.14
N ILE A 5 3.78 6.75 -17.02
CA ILE A 5 2.80 6.96 -18.06
C ILE A 5 3.51 7.31 -19.37
N ALA A 6 3.16 6.64 -20.46
CA ALA A 6 3.69 6.90 -21.78
C ALA A 6 2.54 6.89 -22.78
N ILE A 7 2.42 7.95 -23.58
CA ILE A 7 1.26 8.22 -24.44
C ILE A 7 1.69 8.38 -25.88
N ALA A 8 1.02 7.69 -26.78
CA ALA A 8 1.11 7.86 -28.23
C ALA A 8 -0.30 8.08 -28.81
N ASN A 9 -0.70 9.35 -28.97
CA ASN A 9 -2.01 9.77 -29.46
C ASN A 9 -2.04 10.03 -30.96
N LYS A 10 -3.18 9.78 -31.61
CA LYS A 10 -3.45 10.06 -33.02
C LYS A 10 -3.68 11.54 -33.29
N ASN A 11 -4.62 12.14 -32.59
CA ASN A 11 -5.15 13.45 -32.92
C ASN A 11 -5.09 14.49 -31.81
N GLN A 12 -5.01 14.08 -30.56
CA GLN A 12 -4.98 14.98 -29.41
C GLN A 12 -3.59 15.08 -28.80
N THR A 13 -3.33 16.13 -28.02
CA THR A 13 -2.06 16.31 -27.34
C THR A 13 -1.88 15.29 -26.22
N ALA A 14 -0.66 14.81 -26.00
CA ALA A 14 -0.32 13.89 -24.93
C ALA A 14 -0.32 14.56 -23.54
N LYS A 15 -0.23 15.90 -23.45
CA LYS A 15 -0.11 16.64 -22.20
C LYS A 15 -1.23 16.31 -21.21
N GLN A 16 -2.50 16.36 -21.67
CA GLN A 16 -3.63 16.15 -20.79
C GLN A 16 -3.64 14.73 -20.20
N ASP A 17 -3.41 13.72 -21.03
CA ASP A 17 -3.38 12.32 -20.63
C ASP A 17 -2.16 12.03 -19.72
N ILE A 18 -0.99 12.62 -19.98
CA ILE A 18 0.20 12.50 -19.12
C ILE A 18 -0.09 13.14 -17.75
N ILE A 19 -0.62 14.36 -17.69
CA ILE A 19 -0.91 15.04 -16.43
C ILE A 19 -1.99 14.29 -15.64
N PHE A 20 -3.04 13.80 -16.32
CA PHE A 20 -4.05 12.95 -15.70
C PHE A 20 -3.41 11.70 -15.09
N GLY A 21 -2.64 10.95 -15.89
CA GLY A 21 -1.99 9.72 -15.47
C GLY A 21 -1.01 9.95 -14.31
N LEU A 22 -0.20 11.01 -14.37
CA LEU A 22 0.70 11.35 -13.26
C LEU A 22 -0.07 11.68 -11.98
N LYS A 23 -1.16 12.46 -12.05
CA LYS A 23 -2.02 12.76 -10.89
C LYS A 23 -2.65 11.49 -10.30
N ALA A 24 -3.10 10.58 -11.15
CA ALA A 24 -3.63 9.29 -10.73
C ALA A 24 -2.56 8.38 -10.10
N LEU A 25 -1.30 8.50 -10.55
CA LEU A 25 -0.16 7.71 -10.04
C LEU A 25 0.60 8.38 -8.88
N GLU A 26 0.21 9.60 -8.46
CA GLU A 26 0.95 10.36 -7.45
C GLU A 26 1.01 9.64 -6.09
N TYR A 27 0.03 8.78 -5.78
CA TYR A 27 0.05 7.92 -4.59
C TYR A 27 1.22 6.92 -4.57
N ARG A 28 1.83 6.65 -5.75
CA ARG A 28 2.97 5.74 -5.89
C ARG A 28 4.30 6.42 -5.57
N GLY A 29 4.41 7.73 -5.76
CA GLY A 29 5.63 8.50 -5.48
C GLY A 29 5.41 9.98 -5.72
N TYR A 30 5.92 10.81 -4.83
CA TYR A 30 5.75 12.26 -4.84
C TYR A 30 7.02 13.02 -4.44
N ASP A 31 8.19 12.37 -4.47
CA ASP A 31 9.48 13.02 -4.21
C ASP A 31 9.89 13.93 -5.35
N SER A 32 9.64 13.50 -6.58
CA SER A 32 9.81 14.30 -7.79
C SER A 32 8.89 13.80 -8.91
N ALA A 33 8.62 14.66 -9.87
CA ALA A 33 7.85 14.33 -11.06
C ALA A 33 8.47 14.96 -12.29
N GLY A 34 8.20 14.38 -13.47
CA GLY A 34 8.61 14.98 -14.72
C GLY A 34 7.93 14.38 -15.94
N ALA A 35 8.05 15.11 -17.03
CA ALA A 35 7.53 14.72 -18.34
C ALA A 35 8.49 15.15 -19.45
N LEU A 36 8.38 14.47 -20.61
CA LEU A 36 9.12 14.79 -21.82
C LEU A 36 8.24 14.50 -23.02
N PHE A 37 8.31 15.36 -24.03
CA PHE A 37 7.55 15.26 -25.28
C PHE A 37 8.49 15.08 -26.47
N ALA A 38 8.03 14.34 -27.51
CA ALA A 38 8.90 13.87 -28.59
C ALA A 38 9.44 14.99 -29.48
N SER A 39 8.63 16.04 -29.80
CA SER A 39 9.01 17.02 -30.81
C SER A 39 10.08 18.00 -30.37
N ASN A 40 9.89 18.62 -29.20
CA ASN A 40 10.86 19.57 -28.65
C ASN A 40 11.94 18.88 -27.79
N PHE A 41 11.69 17.65 -27.38
CA PHE A 41 12.56 16.81 -26.56
C PHE A 41 13.05 17.52 -25.28
N GLU A 42 12.22 18.44 -24.77
CA GLU A 42 12.49 19.21 -23.56
C GLU A 42 11.96 18.47 -22.33
N THR A 43 12.78 18.43 -21.28
CA THR A 43 12.42 17.81 -20.02
C THR A 43 11.81 18.83 -19.06
N TYR A 44 10.62 18.56 -18.59
CA TYR A 44 9.97 19.29 -17.49
C TYR A 44 10.10 18.45 -16.22
N LYS A 45 10.76 18.99 -15.19
CA LYS A 45 11.02 18.27 -13.93
C LYS A 45 10.76 19.17 -12.73
N THR A 46 10.23 18.57 -11.67
CA THR A 46 10.03 19.25 -10.38
C THR A 46 10.34 18.33 -9.21
N ILE A 47 10.77 18.91 -8.09
CA ILE A 47 10.77 18.24 -6.79
C ILE A 47 9.39 18.50 -6.16
N GLY A 48 8.72 17.45 -5.70
CA GLY A 48 7.39 17.52 -5.10
C GLY A 48 6.24 17.34 -6.09
N SER A 49 5.15 18.08 -5.92
CA SER A 49 3.83 17.78 -6.47
C SER A 49 3.69 17.96 -8.00
N ILE A 50 2.83 17.17 -8.60
CA ILE A 50 2.48 17.24 -10.02
C ILE A 50 1.77 18.56 -10.38
N ALA A 51 1.13 19.22 -9.43
CA ALA A 51 0.53 20.54 -9.65
C ALA A 51 1.57 21.60 -10.07
N ILE A 52 2.82 21.50 -9.59
CA ILE A 52 3.93 22.35 -10.03
C ILE A 52 4.33 21.98 -11.46
N LEU A 53 4.51 20.69 -11.74
CA LEU A 53 4.86 20.18 -13.08
C LEU A 53 3.82 20.63 -14.13
N GLU A 54 2.54 20.54 -13.83
CA GLU A 54 1.45 20.93 -14.73
C GLU A 54 1.54 22.41 -15.14
N LYS A 55 1.94 23.29 -14.22
CA LYS A 55 2.15 24.72 -14.50
C LYS A 55 3.42 24.98 -15.30
N MET A 56 4.45 24.15 -15.14
CA MET A 56 5.70 24.28 -15.88
C MET A 56 5.56 23.88 -17.34
N ILE A 57 4.72 22.86 -17.64
CA ILE A 57 4.53 22.40 -19.01
C ILE A 57 3.74 23.46 -19.76
N SER A 58 4.42 24.12 -20.72
CA SER A 58 3.79 25.07 -21.63
C SER A 58 2.73 24.38 -22.51
N ASN A 59 1.98 25.16 -23.30
CA ASN A 59 1.08 24.59 -24.29
C ASN A 59 1.90 23.85 -25.34
N THR A 60 1.76 22.54 -25.38
CA THR A 60 2.38 21.67 -26.37
C THR A 60 1.32 21.06 -27.29
N THR A 61 1.64 20.92 -28.57
CA THR A 61 0.83 20.19 -29.54
C THR A 61 1.30 18.75 -29.72
N ASP A 62 2.35 18.35 -28.97
CA ASP A 62 2.91 17.01 -29.04
C ASP A 62 1.87 15.94 -28.69
N LYS A 63 1.83 14.92 -29.54
CA LYS A 63 0.94 13.77 -29.41
C LYS A 63 1.61 12.61 -28.68
N ILE A 64 2.93 12.66 -28.53
CA ILE A 64 3.76 11.60 -27.97
C ILE A 64 4.59 12.15 -26.81
N GLY A 65 4.56 11.46 -25.70
CA GLY A 65 5.33 11.85 -24.52
C GLY A 65 5.38 10.76 -23.45
N ILE A 66 6.30 10.94 -22.52
CA ILE A 66 6.48 10.09 -21.34
C ILE A 66 6.45 10.92 -20.07
N GLY A 67 5.93 10.36 -19.00
CA GLY A 67 5.84 10.99 -17.71
C GLY A 67 6.16 10.02 -16.57
N HIS A 68 6.61 10.57 -15.46
CA HIS A 68 7.03 9.79 -14.29
C HIS A 68 6.76 10.51 -12.97
N THR A 69 6.35 9.73 -11.96
CA THR A 69 6.37 10.12 -10.55
C THR A 69 7.39 9.27 -9.81
N ARG A 70 8.32 9.91 -9.10
CA ARG A 70 9.43 9.22 -8.45
C ARG A 70 9.23 9.08 -6.95
N TRP A 71 9.48 7.88 -6.48
CA TRP A 71 9.86 7.55 -5.12
C TRP A 71 11.35 7.22 -5.12
N ALA A 72 12.15 8.00 -4.38
CA ALA A 72 13.61 7.83 -4.40
C ALA A 72 14.03 6.60 -3.60
N THR A 73 14.51 5.56 -4.30
CA THR A 73 15.18 4.38 -3.71
C THR A 73 16.70 4.50 -3.78
N HIS A 74 17.22 5.05 -4.88
CA HIS A 74 18.65 5.25 -5.14
C HIS A 74 18.90 6.70 -5.58
N GLY A 75 19.98 7.33 -5.04
CA GLY A 75 20.33 8.70 -5.33
C GLY A 75 19.45 9.75 -4.63
N ALA A 76 20.02 10.94 -4.40
CA ALA A 76 19.36 12.03 -3.70
C ALA A 76 18.07 12.51 -4.40
N ILE A 77 17.18 13.15 -3.64
CA ILE A 77 16.01 13.85 -4.18
C ILE A 77 16.51 15.19 -4.76
N CYS A 78 16.80 15.20 -6.06
CA CYS A 78 17.25 16.35 -6.81
C CYS A 78 16.75 16.29 -8.26
N LEU A 79 16.81 17.39 -9.00
CA LEU A 79 16.31 17.47 -10.37
C LEU A 79 17.12 16.57 -11.33
N GLU A 80 18.42 16.40 -11.09
CA GLU A 80 19.30 15.54 -11.90
C GLU A 80 18.84 14.08 -11.86
N ASN A 81 18.40 13.60 -10.70
CA ASN A 81 17.93 12.25 -10.47
C ASN A 81 16.42 12.07 -10.75
N ALA A 82 15.67 13.15 -11.00
CA ALA A 82 14.27 13.07 -11.41
C ALA A 82 14.15 12.57 -12.85
N HIS A 83 13.14 11.72 -13.12
CA HIS A 83 12.85 11.23 -14.47
C HIS A 83 11.96 12.23 -15.25
N PRO A 84 11.98 12.20 -16.58
CA PRO A 84 12.80 11.37 -17.49
C PRO A 84 14.30 11.69 -17.44
N ILE A 85 15.16 10.67 -17.53
CA ILE A 85 16.60 10.84 -17.73
C ILE A 85 16.89 10.90 -19.25
N VAL A 86 17.83 11.74 -19.67
CA VAL A 86 18.16 11.95 -21.08
C VAL A 86 19.65 11.77 -21.34
N ILE A 87 20.00 11.00 -22.38
CA ILE A 87 21.36 10.88 -22.92
C ILE A 87 21.29 11.04 -24.46
N GLY A 88 21.83 12.14 -24.97
CA GLY A 88 21.75 12.46 -26.39
C GLY A 88 20.31 12.64 -26.85
N ASN A 89 19.87 11.84 -27.82
CA ASN A 89 18.52 11.84 -28.38
C ASN A 89 17.61 10.75 -27.79
N ALA A 90 18.04 10.06 -26.75
CA ALA A 90 17.27 9.02 -26.08
C ALA A 90 16.90 9.44 -24.66
N SER A 91 15.72 9.08 -24.21
CA SER A 91 15.22 9.30 -22.85
C SER A 91 14.59 8.04 -22.26
N ILE A 92 14.55 7.96 -20.94
CA ILE A 92 13.96 6.84 -20.20
C ILE A 92 13.15 7.33 -19.00
N VAL A 93 12.06 6.63 -18.71
CA VAL A 93 11.40 6.58 -17.41
C VAL A 93 11.47 5.14 -16.89
N HIS A 94 11.71 4.97 -15.58
CA HIS A 94 12.02 3.66 -15.01
C HIS A 94 11.44 3.52 -13.61
N ASN A 95 10.80 2.40 -13.35
CA ASN A 95 10.37 1.91 -12.06
C ASN A 95 11.13 0.63 -11.72
N GLY A 96 11.57 0.45 -10.50
CA GLY A 96 12.24 -0.77 -10.06
C GLY A 96 13.71 -0.55 -9.72
N ILE A 97 14.46 -1.65 -9.71
CA ILE A 97 15.88 -1.68 -9.32
C ILE A 97 16.65 -2.59 -10.29
N ILE A 98 17.79 -2.11 -10.75
CA ILE A 98 18.79 -2.90 -11.48
C ILE A 98 19.91 -3.25 -10.50
N GLU A 99 19.85 -4.43 -9.91
CA GLU A 99 20.77 -4.87 -8.84
C GLU A 99 22.24 -4.92 -9.27
N ASN A 100 22.48 -5.26 -10.54
CA ASN A 100 23.83 -5.34 -11.11
C ASN A 100 24.27 -4.09 -11.88
N ALA A 101 23.61 -2.93 -11.66
CA ALA A 101 23.88 -1.70 -12.42
C ALA A 101 25.36 -1.28 -12.38
N GLU A 102 25.97 -1.22 -11.20
CA GLU A 102 27.39 -0.82 -11.07
C GLU A 102 28.33 -1.81 -11.74
N LYS A 103 28.05 -3.12 -11.71
CA LYS A 103 28.80 -4.13 -12.46
C LYS A 103 28.74 -3.87 -13.96
N LEU A 104 27.54 -3.62 -14.50
CA LEU A 104 27.34 -3.29 -15.92
C LEU A 104 28.05 -1.99 -16.31
N LYS A 105 28.02 -0.97 -15.45
CA LYS A 105 28.73 0.30 -15.66
C LYS A 105 30.23 0.08 -15.84
N MET A 106 30.84 -0.76 -15.02
CA MET A 106 32.26 -1.10 -15.14
C MET A 106 32.56 -1.96 -16.36
N GLU A 107 31.77 -3.00 -16.61
CA GLU A 107 31.95 -3.95 -17.70
C GLU A 107 31.88 -3.29 -19.08
N PHE A 108 30.95 -2.38 -19.26
CA PHE A 108 30.75 -1.66 -20.55
C PHE A 108 31.41 -0.27 -20.57
N ASN A 109 32.18 0.10 -19.53
CA ASN A 109 32.83 1.40 -19.39
C ASN A 109 31.89 2.58 -19.63
N LEU A 110 30.70 2.53 -19.01
CA LEU A 110 29.63 3.52 -19.23
C LEU A 110 29.94 4.81 -18.45
N LYS A 111 29.74 5.95 -19.14
CA LYS A 111 29.88 7.28 -18.52
C LYS A 111 28.50 7.79 -18.07
N THR A 112 28.35 8.06 -16.79
CA THR A 112 27.14 8.63 -16.16
C THR A 112 27.51 9.86 -15.35
N LYS A 113 26.57 10.78 -15.21
CA LYS A 113 26.71 12.02 -14.41
C LYS A 113 25.97 11.92 -13.07
N GLY A 114 24.82 11.25 -13.07
CA GLY A 114 23.96 11.08 -11.90
C GLY A 114 24.32 9.83 -11.07
N GLN A 115 23.45 9.54 -10.09
CA GLN A 115 23.65 8.52 -9.06
C GLN A 115 22.62 7.38 -9.19
N THR A 116 21.86 7.30 -10.31
CA THR A 116 20.77 6.36 -10.45
C THR A 116 21.14 5.18 -11.35
N ASP A 117 20.64 4.00 -11.01
CA ASP A 117 20.67 2.81 -11.86
C ASP A 117 19.96 3.05 -13.20
N THR A 118 18.97 3.93 -13.23
CA THR A 118 18.26 4.37 -14.43
C THR A 118 19.18 5.02 -15.47
N GLU A 119 20.10 5.88 -15.04
CA GLU A 119 21.05 6.51 -15.97
C GLU A 119 22.03 5.47 -16.51
N ILE A 120 22.46 4.52 -15.68
CA ILE A 120 23.29 3.40 -16.11
C ILE A 120 22.54 2.56 -17.15
N LEU A 121 21.25 2.25 -16.91
CA LEU A 121 20.42 1.51 -17.85
C LEU A 121 20.30 2.24 -19.20
N LEU A 122 20.06 3.57 -19.18
CA LEU A 122 19.99 4.35 -20.41
C LEU A 122 21.33 4.41 -21.13
N ALA A 123 22.46 4.54 -20.42
CA ALA A 123 23.79 4.52 -20.99
C ALA A 123 24.10 3.17 -21.62
N LEU A 124 23.73 2.06 -20.99
CA LEU A 124 23.83 0.71 -21.52
C LEU A 124 22.98 0.56 -22.79
N PHE A 125 21.73 1.03 -22.75
CA PHE A 125 20.84 1.01 -23.89
C PHE A 125 21.45 1.75 -25.11
N VAL A 126 21.95 2.96 -24.93
CA VAL A 126 22.58 3.76 -26.00
C VAL A 126 23.85 3.09 -26.53
N HIS A 127 24.65 2.46 -25.65
CA HIS A 127 25.83 1.69 -26.03
C HIS A 127 25.47 0.48 -26.91
N LEU A 128 24.53 -0.33 -26.45
CA LEU A 128 24.08 -1.55 -27.16
C LEU A 128 23.31 -1.22 -28.44
N LEU A 129 22.57 -0.12 -28.49
CA LEU A 129 21.85 0.32 -29.68
C LEU A 129 22.82 0.57 -30.85
N LYS A 130 23.97 1.20 -30.59
CA LYS A 130 25.03 1.38 -31.60
C LYS A 130 25.60 0.03 -32.04
N LYS A 131 25.88 -0.88 -31.12
CA LYS A 131 26.36 -2.24 -31.40
C LYS A 131 25.35 -3.01 -32.25
N ASN A 132 24.08 -2.87 -32.01
CA ASN A 132 22.97 -3.54 -32.69
C ASN A 132 22.49 -2.79 -33.94
N LYS A 133 23.28 -1.85 -34.50
CA LYS A 133 22.98 -1.10 -35.71
C LYS A 133 21.61 -0.40 -35.68
N ASN A 134 21.24 0.17 -34.51
CA ASN A 134 19.99 0.84 -34.24
C ASN A 134 18.74 -0.08 -34.24
N ASP A 135 18.91 -1.38 -34.12
CA ASP A 135 17.80 -2.31 -33.87
C ASP A 135 17.39 -2.23 -32.36
N THR A 136 16.32 -1.51 -32.12
CA THR A 136 15.85 -1.24 -30.73
C THR A 136 15.28 -2.49 -30.05
N LEU A 137 14.51 -3.31 -30.78
CA LEU A 137 13.91 -4.52 -30.18
C LEU A 137 14.99 -5.53 -29.78
N LYS A 138 15.98 -5.77 -30.65
CA LYS A 138 17.14 -6.59 -30.35
C LYS A 138 17.94 -6.04 -29.15
N THR A 139 18.05 -4.71 -29.05
CA THR A 139 18.74 -4.04 -27.94
C THR A 139 17.99 -4.26 -26.61
N LEU A 140 16.67 -4.18 -26.62
CA LEU A 140 15.86 -4.45 -25.42
C LEU A 140 15.95 -5.92 -24.97
N GLU A 141 15.97 -6.86 -25.91
CA GLU A 141 16.20 -8.28 -25.62
C GLU A 141 17.56 -8.51 -24.96
N GLU A 142 18.63 -7.90 -25.48
CA GLU A 142 19.97 -7.99 -24.92
C GLU A 142 20.05 -7.35 -23.52
N ILE A 143 19.42 -6.21 -23.30
CA ILE A 143 19.32 -5.56 -21.97
C ILE A 143 18.65 -6.49 -20.96
N LYS A 144 17.53 -7.11 -21.31
CA LYS A 144 16.83 -8.06 -20.43
C LYS A 144 17.73 -9.24 -20.03
N SER A 145 18.57 -9.71 -20.94
CA SER A 145 19.49 -10.82 -20.64
C SER A 145 20.64 -10.40 -19.72
N LEU A 146 21.12 -9.18 -19.81
CA LEU A 146 22.26 -8.65 -19.06
C LEU A 146 21.89 -8.15 -17.66
N THR A 147 20.69 -7.59 -17.50
CA THR A 147 20.25 -6.99 -16.22
C THR A 147 19.78 -8.04 -15.23
N ILE A 148 20.02 -7.79 -13.94
CA ILE A 148 19.46 -8.53 -12.80
C ILE A 148 18.60 -7.57 -12.00
N GLY A 149 17.44 -8.02 -11.50
CA GLY A 149 16.51 -7.21 -10.73
C GLY A 149 15.11 -7.19 -11.32
N SER A 150 14.24 -6.38 -10.72
CA SER A 150 12.85 -6.22 -11.12
C SER A 150 12.59 -4.78 -11.55
N TYR A 151 12.17 -4.58 -12.82
CA TYR A 151 11.96 -3.24 -13.35
C TYR A 151 10.90 -3.18 -14.47
N ALA A 152 10.40 -1.97 -14.70
CA ALA A 152 9.60 -1.58 -15.86
C ALA A 152 10.11 -0.23 -16.37
N CYS A 153 10.25 -0.07 -17.67
CA CYS A 153 10.75 1.16 -18.26
C CYS A 153 10.10 1.48 -19.61
N ALA A 154 10.11 2.77 -19.97
CA ALA A 154 9.74 3.24 -21.30
C ALA A 154 10.81 4.18 -21.83
N PHE A 155 11.14 4.01 -23.11
CA PHE A 155 12.15 4.78 -23.83
C PHE A 155 11.48 5.62 -24.94
N LEU A 156 11.89 6.87 -25.05
CA LEU A 156 11.46 7.77 -26.12
C LEU A 156 12.66 8.44 -26.77
N PHE A 157 12.68 8.45 -28.10
CA PHE A 157 13.68 9.17 -28.88
C PHE A 157 13.13 10.52 -29.36
N ALA A 158 14.03 11.48 -29.54
CA ALA A 158 13.71 12.76 -30.16
C ALA A 158 13.06 12.57 -31.55
N HIS A 159 11.97 13.28 -31.78
CA HIS A 159 11.19 13.26 -33.01
C HIS A 159 10.62 11.88 -33.42
N SER A 160 10.58 10.92 -32.48
CA SER A 160 10.03 9.59 -32.74
C SER A 160 8.51 9.57 -32.62
N ASN A 161 7.85 8.75 -33.45
CA ASN A 161 6.45 8.39 -33.28
C ASN A 161 6.27 7.07 -32.54
N LYS A 162 7.36 6.50 -31.99
CA LYS A 162 7.34 5.25 -31.22
C LYS A 162 7.84 5.47 -29.80
N ILE A 163 7.19 4.81 -28.85
CA ILE A 163 7.67 4.64 -27.49
C ILE A 163 7.98 3.15 -27.32
N TYR A 164 9.19 2.84 -26.92
CA TYR A 164 9.60 1.46 -26.62
C TYR A 164 9.47 1.20 -25.12
N PHE A 165 9.22 -0.06 -24.75
CA PHE A 165 9.13 -0.45 -23.35
C PHE A 165 9.79 -1.80 -23.10
N ALA A 166 10.22 -2.02 -21.87
CA ALA A 166 10.65 -3.32 -21.37
C ALA A 166 10.20 -3.50 -19.92
N LYS A 167 9.92 -4.74 -19.56
CA LYS A 167 9.57 -5.17 -18.22
C LYS A 167 10.30 -6.45 -17.88
N LYS A 168 10.85 -6.50 -16.66
CA LYS A 168 11.45 -7.71 -16.08
C LYS A 168 11.00 -7.83 -14.64
N GLY A 169 10.54 -9.03 -14.25
CA GLY A 169 10.10 -9.33 -12.89
C GLY A 169 8.78 -8.68 -12.49
N LEU A 170 8.68 -8.21 -11.24
CA LEU A 170 7.43 -7.86 -10.57
C LEU A 170 6.94 -6.44 -10.81
N SER A 171 7.78 -5.53 -11.33
CA SER A 171 7.38 -4.13 -11.50
C SER A 171 6.17 -3.99 -12.42
N PRO A 172 5.04 -3.42 -11.95
CA PRO A 172 3.81 -3.39 -12.72
C PRO A 172 3.92 -2.49 -13.96
N LEU A 173 3.45 -3.00 -15.09
CA LEU A 173 3.30 -2.28 -16.35
C LEU A 173 2.18 -2.93 -17.15
N ILE A 174 1.35 -2.12 -17.79
CA ILE A 174 0.29 -2.53 -18.71
C ILE A 174 0.41 -1.77 -20.02
N CYS A 175 -0.05 -2.40 -21.10
CA CYS A 175 -0.28 -1.74 -22.38
C CYS A 175 -1.79 -1.53 -22.55
N ALA A 176 -2.21 -0.39 -23.09
CA ALA A 176 -3.61 -0.14 -23.36
C ALA A 176 -3.82 0.54 -24.72
N GLN A 177 -5.00 0.34 -25.28
CA GLN A 177 -5.44 0.96 -26.52
C GLN A 177 -6.85 1.50 -26.37
N ASN A 178 -7.09 2.69 -26.92
CA ASN A 178 -8.40 3.32 -27.05
C ASN A 178 -8.54 4.03 -28.38
N GLU A 179 -9.65 4.76 -28.57
CA GLU A 179 -9.92 5.53 -29.79
C GLU A 179 -8.83 6.55 -30.13
N ASN A 180 -8.15 7.12 -29.11
CA ASN A 180 -7.14 8.16 -29.27
C ASN A 180 -5.76 7.64 -29.60
N GLY A 181 -5.44 6.39 -29.30
CA GLY A 181 -4.12 5.81 -29.54
C GLY A 181 -3.76 4.70 -28.56
N CYS A 182 -2.44 4.52 -28.37
CA CYS A 182 -1.90 3.52 -27.47
C CYS A 182 -1.16 4.18 -26.31
N LEU A 183 -1.11 3.48 -25.19
CA LEU A 183 -0.44 3.95 -23.99
C LEU A 183 0.18 2.81 -23.18
N ILE A 184 1.20 3.16 -22.40
CA ILE A 184 1.82 2.30 -21.38
C ILE A 184 1.64 2.99 -20.03
N ALA A 185 1.21 2.25 -19.01
CA ALA A 185 1.08 2.78 -17.65
C ALA A 185 1.48 1.74 -16.61
N SER A 186 1.90 2.20 -15.45
CA SER A 186 2.18 1.32 -14.31
C SER A 186 0.93 0.95 -13.50
N ASP A 187 -0.23 1.56 -13.80
CA ASP A 187 -1.52 1.22 -13.20
C ASP A 187 -2.68 1.64 -14.11
N GLU A 188 -3.77 0.90 -14.11
CA GLU A 188 -5.01 1.21 -14.85
C GLU A 188 -5.63 2.55 -14.42
N LEU A 189 -5.41 2.98 -13.18
CA LEU A 189 -5.87 4.27 -12.67
C LEU A 189 -5.34 5.47 -13.47
N ALA A 190 -4.21 5.30 -14.17
CA ALA A 190 -3.64 6.34 -15.02
C ALA A 190 -4.41 6.57 -16.33
N ILE A 191 -5.43 5.76 -16.62
CA ILE A 191 -6.15 5.77 -17.89
C ILE A 191 -7.46 6.52 -17.73
N SER A 192 -7.58 7.66 -18.42
CA SER A 192 -8.74 8.58 -18.33
C SER A 192 -9.91 8.20 -19.20
N LYS A 193 -9.76 7.27 -20.15
CA LYS A 193 -10.75 6.91 -21.16
C LYS A 193 -11.01 5.42 -21.19
N ASP A 194 -12.20 5.04 -21.66
CA ASP A 194 -12.55 3.65 -21.90
C ASP A 194 -11.48 3.02 -22.81
N SER A 195 -10.90 1.92 -22.35
CA SER A 195 -9.74 1.31 -23.00
C SER A 195 -9.78 -0.21 -22.91
N THR A 196 -9.12 -0.85 -23.87
CA THR A 196 -8.75 -2.27 -23.78
C THR A 196 -7.35 -2.37 -23.20
N ILE A 197 -7.19 -3.09 -22.12
CA ILE A 197 -5.92 -3.39 -21.46
C ILE A 197 -5.37 -4.70 -21.99
N PHE A 198 -4.06 -4.72 -22.21
CA PHE A 198 -3.29 -5.90 -22.60
C PHE A 198 -2.30 -6.20 -21.49
N ASP A 199 -2.44 -7.36 -20.84
CA ASP A 199 -1.58 -7.77 -19.74
C ASP A 199 -0.17 -8.08 -20.23
N LEU A 200 0.82 -7.43 -19.61
CA LEU A 200 2.22 -7.67 -19.86
C LEU A 200 2.77 -8.71 -18.90
N SER A 201 3.37 -9.79 -19.43
CA SER A 201 4.03 -10.82 -18.64
C SER A 201 5.23 -10.25 -17.86
N GLN A 202 5.80 -11.08 -16.96
CA GLN A 202 6.94 -10.64 -16.14
C GLN A 202 8.18 -10.30 -16.96
N ASP A 203 8.32 -10.94 -18.12
CA ASP A 203 9.42 -10.75 -19.05
C ASP A 203 8.90 -10.41 -20.44
N CYS A 204 8.76 -9.13 -20.72
CA CYS A 204 8.30 -8.66 -22.02
C CYS A 204 9.01 -7.37 -22.46
N TYR A 205 8.94 -7.09 -23.75
CA TYR A 205 9.36 -5.83 -24.35
C TYR A 205 8.57 -5.57 -25.63
N GLY A 206 8.65 -4.36 -26.15
CA GLY A 206 7.91 -4.00 -27.35
C GLY A 206 7.90 -2.50 -27.59
N PHE A 207 6.91 -2.07 -28.39
CA PHE A 207 6.68 -0.66 -28.63
C PHE A 207 5.19 -0.34 -28.79
N ILE A 208 4.86 0.94 -28.61
CA ILE A 208 3.57 1.53 -28.99
C ILE A 208 3.78 2.66 -29.98
N THR A 209 2.80 2.86 -30.86
CA THR A 209 2.63 4.01 -31.75
C THR A 209 1.23 4.59 -31.57
N PRO A 210 0.86 5.70 -32.22
CA PRO A 210 -0.52 6.17 -32.22
C PRO A 210 -1.53 5.15 -32.76
N GLU A 211 -1.16 4.31 -33.71
CA GLU A 211 -2.06 3.40 -34.42
C GLU A 211 -2.02 1.98 -33.88
N THR A 212 -0.85 1.51 -33.43
CA THR A 212 -0.61 0.10 -33.13
C THR A 212 0.42 -0.09 -32.03
N PHE A 213 0.51 -1.33 -31.54
CA PHE A 213 1.55 -1.76 -30.60
C PHE A 213 2.07 -3.15 -30.99
N GLU A 214 3.26 -3.47 -30.50
CA GLU A 214 3.85 -4.79 -30.55
C GLU A 214 4.33 -5.20 -29.16
N ILE A 215 3.91 -6.39 -28.70
CA ILE A 215 4.30 -6.97 -27.42
C ILE A 215 5.00 -8.29 -27.71
N ILE A 216 6.25 -8.42 -27.28
CA ILE A 216 7.05 -9.63 -27.39
C ILE A 216 7.18 -10.24 -25.99
N GLN A 217 6.52 -11.39 -25.79
CA GLN A 217 6.49 -12.15 -24.53
C GLN A 217 6.23 -13.63 -24.80
N ASN A 218 6.59 -14.50 -23.84
CA ASN A 218 6.39 -15.93 -23.96
C ASN A 218 4.97 -16.40 -23.65
N GLU A 219 4.24 -15.65 -22.81
CA GLU A 219 2.88 -15.98 -22.40
C GLU A 219 1.85 -15.38 -23.36
N PRO A 220 0.69 -16.03 -23.55
CA PRO A 220 -0.41 -15.45 -24.31
C PRO A 220 -0.85 -14.10 -23.73
N ILE A 221 -1.08 -13.12 -24.60
CA ILE A 221 -1.57 -11.81 -24.20
C ILE A 221 -3.03 -11.94 -23.76
N LYS A 222 -3.30 -11.71 -22.49
CA LYS A 222 -4.65 -11.57 -21.97
C LYS A 222 -5.11 -10.12 -22.12
N GLN A 223 -6.40 -9.94 -22.37
CA GLN A 223 -6.98 -8.60 -22.49
C GLN A 223 -8.30 -8.48 -21.74
N HIS A 224 -8.61 -7.29 -21.28
CA HIS A 224 -9.88 -6.94 -20.68
C HIS A 224 -10.21 -5.45 -20.92
N SER A 225 -11.49 -5.10 -20.82
CA SER A 225 -11.93 -3.71 -21.01
C SER A 225 -12.12 -3.01 -19.68
N ILE A 226 -11.72 -1.75 -19.61
CA ILE A 226 -11.96 -0.89 -18.46
C ILE A 226 -12.72 0.37 -18.87
N LYS A 227 -13.50 0.92 -17.94
CA LYS A 227 -14.01 2.29 -18.02
C LYS A 227 -12.92 3.28 -17.68
N GLY A 228 -12.92 4.42 -18.35
CA GLY A 228 -12.02 5.52 -18.05
C GLY A 228 -12.15 5.98 -16.59
N ASN A 229 -11.02 6.21 -15.96
CA ASN A 229 -10.98 6.66 -14.57
C ASN A 229 -11.23 8.16 -14.46
N VAL A 230 -11.80 8.57 -13.35
CA VAL A 230 -12.00 9.98 -12.98
C VAL A 230 -11.12 10.27 -11.76
N LEU A 231 -10.36 11.37 -11.80
CA LEU A 231 -9.62 11.80 -10.62
C LEU A 231 -10.61 12.21 -9.52
N ILE A 232 -10.62 11.45 -8.45
CA ILE A 232 -11.36 11.84 -7.25
C ILE A 232 -10.56 13.01 -6.64
N LYS A 233 -11.17 14.19 -6.55
CA LYS A 233 -10.59 15.30 -5.81
C LYS A 233 -11.13 15.23 -4.38
N PRO A 234 -10.30 15.41 -3.35
CA PRO A 234 -10.83 15.67 -2.02
C PRO A 234 -11.72 16.91 -2.11
N ASN A 235 -12.82 16.90 -1.40
CA ASN A 235 -13.59 18.13 -1.24
C ASN A 235 -12.64 19.18 -0.64
N GLN A 236 -12.68 20.44 -1.07
CA GLN A 236 -11.68 21.46 -0.67
C GLN A 236 -11.51 21.59 0.86
N GLU A 237 -12.45 21.03 1.64
CA GLU A 237 -12.47 21.08 3.11
C GLU A 237 -11.98 19.82 3.82
N LYS A 238 -11.89 18.65 3.14
CA LYS A 238 -11.56 17.37 3.78
C LYS A 238 -10.43 16.63 3.06
N THR A 239 -9.56 15.97 3.83
CA THR A 239 -8.52 15.07 3.30
C THR A 239 -9.13 13.72 2.84
N PHE A 240 -8.40 12.97 2.02
CA PHE A 240 -8.82 11.61 1.63
C PHE A 240 -8.96 10.70 2.85
N LEU A 241 -7.99 10.74 3.77
CA LEU A 241 -8.03 9.95 5.01
C LEU A 241 -9.30 10.22 5.82
N GLU A 242 -9.71 11.49 5.93
CA GLU A 242 -10.92 11.88 6.64
C GLU A 242 -12.20 11.31 5.99
N ILE A 243 -12.27 11.36 4.65
CA ILE A 243 -13.36 10.78 3.88
C ILE A 243 -13.38 9.25 4.03
N GLU A 244 -12.22 8.62 3.96
CA GLU A 244 -12.07 7.16 4.06
C GLU A 244 -12.42 6.64 5.46
N ILE A 245 -12.02 7.34 6.52
CA ILE A 245 -12.42 7.00 7.89
C ILE A 245 -13.93 7.14 8.05
N ALA A 246 -14.53 8.21 7.55
CA ALA A 246 -15.97 8.43 7.65
C ALA A 246 -16.79 7.40 6.85
N SER A 247 -16.28 6.91 5.71
CA SER A 247 -16.98 5.94 4.86
C SER A 247 -17.12 4.55 5.48
N GLN A 248 -16.41 4.26 6.56
CA GLN A 248 -16.42 2.94 7.18
C GLN A 248 -17.78 2.52 7.71
N GLN A 249 -18.60 3.46 8.17
CA GLN A 249 -19.98 3.17 8.57
C GLN A 249 -20.76 2.45 7.47
N GLU A 250 -20.68 2.96 6.25
CA GLU A 250 -21.39 2.38 5.09
C GLU A 250 -20.82 1.01 4.70
N ILE A 251 -19.49 0.85 4.79
CA ILE A 251 -18.82 -0.43 4.54
C ILE A 251 -19.34 -1.52 5.48
N PHE A 252 -19.45 -1.21 6.79
CA PHE A 252 -19.98 -2.17 7.77
C PHE A 252 -21.45 -2.51 7.54
N LEU A 253 -22.27 -1.51 7.19
CA LEU A 253 -23.69 -1.71 6.88
C LEU A 253 -23.88 -2.60 5.63
N ASN A 254 -23.04 -2.43 4.62
CA ASN A 254 -23.09 -3.22 3.41
C ASN A 254 -22.59 -4.65 3.65
N GLU A 255 -21.53 -4.83 4.44
CA GLU A 255 -20.98 -6.16 4.77
C GLU A 255 -21.97 -7.00 5.57
N ALA A 256 -22.75 -6.39 6.48
CA ALA A 256 -23.76 -7.10 7.27
C ALA A 256 -24.86 -7.76 6.42
N LYS A 257 -25.04 -7.32 5.17
CA LYS A 257 -26.02 -7.85 4.21
C LYS A 257 -25.48 -8.98 3.33
N LEU A 258 -24.17 -9.24 3.37
CA LEU A 258 -23.54 -10.25 2.54
C LEU A 258 -23.62 -11.65 3.17
N GLU A 259 -23.62 -12.66 2.31
CA GLU A 259 -23.46 -14.04 2.75
C GLU A 259 -22.14 -14.28 3.47
N PRO A 260 -22.13 -14.96 4.62
CA PRO A 260 -20.92 -15.22 5.39
C PRO A 260 -19.90 -16.04 4.60
N LEU A 261 -18.65 -15.58 4.59
CA LEU A 261 -17.56 -16.26 3.90
C LEU A 261 -17.28 -17.66 4.45
N LYS A 262 -17.55 -17.92 5.74
CA LYS A 262 -17.42 -19.25 6.34
C LYS A 262 -18.30 -20.32 5.66
N ASN A 263 -19.40 -19.91 5.04
CA ASN A 263 -20.27 -20.83 4.29
C ASN A 263 -19.64 -21.27 2.98
N LYS A 264 -18.82 -20.40 2.35
CA LYS A 264 -18.06 -20.71 1.12
C LYS A 264 -16.72 -21.39 1.43
N TYR A 265 -16.02 -20.97 2.48
CA TYR A 265 -14.68 -21.41 2.81
C TYR A 265 -14.67 -22.19 4.13
N ASN A 266 -14.64 -23.50 4.08
CA ASN A 266 -14.48 -24.34 5.27
C ASN A 266 -13.00 -24.42 5.66
N LEU A 267 -12.56 -23.56 6.61
CA LEU A 267 -11.17 -23.53 7.05
C LEU A 267 -10.80 -24.71 7.97
N GLN A 268 -11.77 -25.37 8.60
CA GLN A 268 -11.52 -26.54 9.47
C GLN A 268 -11.00 -27.77 8.72
N GLN A 269 -11.11 -27.78 7.39
CA GLN A 269 -10.54 -28.87 6.58
C GLN A 269 -9.02 -28.86 6.50
N TYR A 270 -8.35 -27.75 6.91
CA TYR A 270 -6.91 -27.60 6.81
C TYR A 270 -6.21 -27.88 8.15
N ASP A 271 -5.06 -28.55 8.10
CA ASP A 271 -4.25 -28.85 9.29
C ASP A 271 -3.62 -27.60 9.91
N SER A 272 -3.38 -26.57 9.10
CA SER A 272 -2.91 -25.26 9.52
C SER A 272 -3.24 -24.19 8.50
N VAL A 273 -3.41 -22.96 9.00
CA VAL A 273 -3.66 -21.76 8.19
C VAL A 273 -2.57 -20.73 8.49
N PHE A 274 -1.91 -20.22 7.45
CA PHE A 274 -1.02 -19.06 7.54
C PHE A 274 -1.73 -17.83 7.01
N LEU A 275 -1.67 -16.72 7.76
CA LEU A 275 -2.16 -15.41 7.33
C LEU A 275 -0.95 -14.51 7.10
N ILE A 276 -0.73 -14.07 5.88
CA ILE A 276 0.53 -13.45 5.46
C ILE A 276 0.26 -12.05 4.90
N GLY A 277 0.98 -11.04 5.40
CA GLY A 277 0.83 -9.65 4.95
C GLY A 277 1.98 -8.76 5.41
N CYS A 278 1.91 -7.47 5.04
CA CYS A 278 2.85 -6.43 5.45
C CYS A 278 2.12 -5.28 6.16
N GLY A 279 2.77 -4.62 7.13
CA GLY A 279 2.23 -3.44 7.80
C GLY A 279 0.85 -3.70 8.42
N SER A 280 -0.13 -2.83 8.11
CA SER A 280 -1.52 -2.97 8.60
C SER A 280 -2.16 -4.31 8.21
N ALA A 281 -1.85 -4.85 7.02
CA ALA A 281 -2.37 -6.15 6.59
C ALA A 281 -1.81 -7.30 7.46
N TYR A 282 -0.54 -7.25 7.87
CA TYR A 282 0.01 -8.18 8.86
C TYR A 282 -0.66 -8.01 10.23
N ILE A 283 -0.92 -6.78 10.65
CA ILE A 283 -1.63 -6.53 11.92
C ILE A 283 -3.05 -7.10 11.87
N ALA A 284 -3.77 -6.95 10.75
CA ALA A 284 -5.06 -7.60 10.54
C ALA A 284 -4.94 -9.14 10.59
N ALA A 285 -3.90 -9.69 9.98
CA ALA A 285 -3.59 -11.13 10.04
C ALA A 285 -3.42 -11.62 11.47
N THR A 286 -2.77 -10.84 12.37
CA THR A 286 -2.60 -11.25 13.78
C THR A 286 -3.93 -11.36 14.53
N ILE A 287 -4.89 -10.48 14.25
CA ILE A 287 -6.25 -10.56 14.81
C ILE A 287 -6.99 -11.77 14.23
N GLY A 288 -6.91 -11.96 12.92
CA GLY A 288 -7.51 -13.11 12.24
C GLY A 288 -6.99 -14.46 12.75
N ALA A 289 -5.69 -14.56 13.03
CA ALA A 289 -5.09 -15.76 13.61
C ALA A 289 -5.66 -16.07 15.00
N ILE A 290 -5.76 -15.06 15.87
CA ILE A 290 -6.36 -15.21 17.21
C ILE A 290 -7.81 -15.71 17.08
N TRP A 291 -8.62 -15.10 16.24
CA TRP A 291 -10.02 -15.49 16.02
C TRP A 291 -10.15 -16.92 15.49
N LEU A 292 -9.28 -17.34 14.57
CA LEU A 292 -9.28 -18.71 14.04
C LEU A 292 -8.89 -19.72 15.12
N GLU A 293 -7.88 -19.41 15.96
CA GLU A 293 -7.47 -20.28 17.08
C GLU A 293 -8.57 -20.43 18.12
N GLU A 294 -9.32 -19.36 18.44
CA GLU A 294 -10.51 -19.41 19.32
C GLU A 294 -11.62 -20.35 18.77
N HIS A 295 -11.59 -20.65 17.46
CA HIS A 295 -12.50 -21.59 16.79
C HIS A 295 -11.86 -22.96 16.49
N GLY A 296 -10.75 -23.29 17.16
CA GLY A 296 -10.07 -24.57 17.05
C GLY A 296 -9.29 -24.77 15.73
N ILE A 297 -9.05 -23.71 14.96
CA ILE A 297 -8.28 -23.74 13.73
C ILE A 297 -6.85 -23.28 14.04
N LYS A 298 -5.86 -24.15 13.83
CA LYS A 298 -4.47 -23.80 14.01
C LYS A 298 -4.05 -22.73 12.99
N ALA A 299 -3.80 -21.51 13.47
CA ALA A 299 -3.48 -20.37 12.62
C ALA A 299 -2.23 -19.63 13.08
N ASN A 300 -1.46 -19.06 12.14
CA ASN A 300 -0.31 -18.23 12.41
C ASN A 300 -0.32 -17.01 11.49
N ALA A 301 -0.03 -15.84 12.06
CA ALA A 301 0.18 -14.62 11.29
C ALA A 301 1.67 -14.40 11.02
N GLU A 302 2.02 -14.05 9.78
CA GLU A 302 3.40 -13.95 9.30
C GLU A 302 3.64 -12.62 8.58
N ILE A 303 4.77 -11.99 8.85
CA ILE A 303 5.26 -10.87 8.04
C ILE A 303 5.80 -11.43 6.73
N ALA A 304 5.34 -10.93 5.59
CA ALA A 304 5.68 -11.50 4.30
C ALA A 304 7.19 -11.48 4.01
N SER A 305 7.91 -10.40 4.32
CA SER A 305 9.37 -10.32 4.15
C SER A 305 10.12 -11.36 5.00
N GLU A 306 9.66 -11.59 6.25
CA GLU A 306 10.27 -12.59 7.13
C GLU A 306 9.91 -14.03 6.70
N TRP A 307 8.71 -14.23 6.15
CA TRP A 307 8.32 -15.49 5.51
C TRP A 307 9.27 -15.85 4.37
N ASN A 308 9.60 -14.86 3.52
CA ASN A 308 10.50 -15.04 2.37
C ASN A 308 11.93 -15.40 2.78
N SER A 309 12.35 -15.01 3.98
CA SER A 309 13.73 -15.11 4.46
C SER A 309 14.04 -16.42 5.19
N ARG A 310 13.09 -17.35 5.31
CA ARG A 310 13.26 -18.59 6.06
C ARG A 310 12.80 -19.84 5.31
N LYS A 311 13.29 -20.99 5.73
CA LYS A 311 12.80 -22.30 5.26
C LYS A 311 11.50 -22.62 5.98
N ILE A 312 10.40 -22.70 5.23
CA ILE A 312 9.08 -23.00 5.75
C ILE A 312 8.92 -24.52 5.91
N ALA A 313 8.58 -24.96 7.12
CA ALA A 313 8.23 -26.36 7.36
C ALA A 313 6.86 -26.65 6.71
N GLN A 314 6.89 -27.48 5.68
CA GLN A 314 5.68 -27.89 4.98
C GLN A 314 4.91 -28.93 5.80
N LYS A 315 3.60 -28.72 5.95
CA LYS A 315 2.66 -29.73 6.42
C LYS A 315 1.68 -30.06 5.30
N PRO A 316 1.26 -31.31 5.19
CA PRO A 316 0.14 -31.65 4.31
C PRO A 316 -1.07 -30.77 4.61
N ASN A 317 -1.87 -30.46 3.59
CA ASN A 317 -3.15 -29.77 3.74
C ASN A 317 -3.08 -28.40 4.44
N THR A 318 -2.13 -27.55 4.04
CA THR A 318 -1.95 -26.19 4.55
C THR A 318 -2.62 -25.17 3.63
N LEU A 319 -3.34 -24.20 4.21
CA LEU A 319 -3.84 -23.00 3.53
C LEU A 319 -2.96 -21.81 3.86
N ALA A 320 -2.57 -21.02 2.86
CA ALA A 320 -1.94 -19.71 3.02
C ALA A 320 -2.88 -18.61 2.52
N ILE A 321 -3.24 -17.69 3.40
CA ILE A 321 -4.11 -16.53 3.13
C ILE A 321 -3.22 -15.28 3.01
N PHE A 322 -3.22 -14.65 1.83
CA PHE A 322 -2.42 -13.46 1.52
C PHE A 322 -3.28 -12.22 1.59
N ILE A 323 -2.90 -11.27 2.45
CA ILE A 323 -3.67 -10.06 2.72
C ILE A 323 -2.92 -8.85 2.14
N SER A 324 -3.54 -8.16 1.16
CA SER A 324 -2.95 -6.97 0.54
C SER A 324 -4.04 -6.09 -0.07
N GLN A 325 -4.11 -4.82 0.34
CA GLN A 325 -5.07 -3.87 -0.24
C GLN A 325 -4.84 -3.69 -1.75
N SER A 326 -3.60 -3.45 -2.17
CA SER A 326 -3.26 -3.23 -3.58
C SER A 326 -3.21 -4.52 -4.41
N GLY A 327 -2.93 -5.65 -3.77
CA GLY A 327 -2.62 -6.91 -4.44
C GLY A 327 -1.33 -6.90 -5.26
N GLU A 328 -0.46 -5.89 -5.02
CA GLU A 328 0.82 -5.69 -5.74
C GLU A 328 2.01 -5.56 -4.77
N THR A 329 1.85 -5.82 -3.49
CA THR A 329 2.94 -5.74 -2.51
C THR A 329 3.99 -6.80 -2.82
N ALA A 330 5.23 -6.39 -3.10
CA ALA A 330 6.29 -7.27 -3.59
C ALA A 330 6.55 -8.46 -2.65
N ASP A 331 6.80 -8.19 -1.36
CA ASP A 331 7.01 -9.24 -0.37
C ASP A 331 5.83 -10.22 -0.27
N THR A 332 4.58 -9.72 -0.31
CA THR A 332 3.39 -10.56 -0.24
C THR A 332 3.24 -11.43 -1.48
N LEU A 333 3.58 -10.90 -2.66
CA LEU A 333 3.57 -11.64 -3.92
C LEU A 333 4.69 -12.70 -3.96
N SER A 334 5.88 -12.36 -3.47
CA SER A 334 6.99 -13.30 -3.31
C SER A 334 6.60 -14.46 -2.39
N ALA A 335 5.99 -14.15 -1.23
CA ALA A 335 5.48 -15.14 -0.29
C ALA A 335 4.40 -16.06 -0.91
N LEU A 336 3.49 -15.50 -1.72
CA LEU A 336 2.49 -16.30 -2.47
C LEU A 336 3.16 -17.32 -3.38
N ARG A 337 4.19 -16.91 -4.11
CA ARG A 337 4.91 -17.79 -5.03
C ARG A 337 5.67 -18.90 -4.31
N ILE A 338 6.28 -18.59 -3.17
CA ILE A 338 6.91 -19.57 -2.30
C ILE A 338 5.86 -20.58 -1.80
N ALA A 339 4.71 -20.13 -1.31
CA ALA A 339 3.65 -21.03 -0.86
C ALA A 339 3.16 -21.96 -1.99
N LYS A 340 3.01 -21.44 -3.21
CA LYS A 340 2.66 -22.24 -4.40
C LYS A 340 3.74 -23.26 -4.75
N SER A 341 5.02 -22.90 -4.69
CA SER A 341 6.14 -23.83 -4.92
C SER A 341 6.19 -24.96 -3.89
N LEU A 342 5.64 -24.70 -2.69
CA LEU A 342 5.46 -25.69 -1.62
C LEU A 342 4.13 -26.44 -1.72
N ASN A 343 3.37 -26.31 -2.83
CA ASN A 343 2.06 -26.95 -3.07
C ASN A 343 0.99 -26.61 -2.01
N MET A 344 1.08 -25.45 -1.35
CA MET A 344 0.03 -24.99 -0.44
C MET A 344 -1.18 -24.48 -1.23
N LYS A 345 -2.39 -24.64 -0.68
CA LYS A 345 -3.56 -23.91 -1.17
C LYS A 345 -3.41 -22.43 -0.82
N THR A 346 -3.80 -21.53 -1.73
CA THR A 346 -3.65 -20.10 -1.56
C THR A 346 -4.96 -19.38 -1.75
N LEU A 347 -5.27 -18.44 -0.83
CA LEU A 347 -6.43 -17.56 -0.86
C LEU A 347 -5.93 -16.13 -0.70
N ALA A 348 -6.42 -15.19 -1.49
CA ALA A 348 -6.06 -13.79 -1.35
C ALA A 348 -7.22 -12.97 -0.77
N ILE A 349 -6.93 -11.99 0.09
CA ILE A 349 -7.86 -10.95 0.53
C ILE A 349 -7.34 -9.62 -0.04
N ILE A 350 -8.02 -9.08 -1.07
CA ILE A 350 -7.52 -7.96 -1.89
C ILE A 350 -8.63 -6.97 -2.23
N ASN A 351 -8.24 -5.75 -2.61
CA ASN A 351 -9.20 -4.74 -3.08
C ASN A 351 -9.15 -4.49 -4.60
N LYS A 352 -8.19 -5.05 -5.30
CA LYS A 352 -8.05 -4.91 -6.75
C LYS A 352 -8.06 -6.29 -7.41
N GLU A 353 -9.19 -6.66 -8.03
CA GLU A 353 -9.38 -7.97 -8.66
C GLU A 353 -8.44 -8.23 -9.84
N THR A 354 -8.01 -7.16 -10.51
CA THR A 354 -7.06 -7.22 -11.64
C THR A 354 -5.59 -7.32 -11.19
N SER A 355 -5.33 -7.31 -9.86
CA SER A 355 -3.98 -7.35 -9.30
C SER A 355 -3.27 -8.68 -9.53
N THR A 356 -1.94 -8.63 -9.44
CA THR A 356 -1.09 -9.81 -9.64
C THR A 356 -1.36 -10.89 -8.59
N ILE A 357 -1.53 -10.51 -7.31
CA ILE A 357 -1.85 -11.48 -6.24
C ILE A 357 -3.21 -12.15 -6.49
N ALA A 358 -4.23 -11.39 -6.95
CA ALA A 358 -5.54 -11.96 -7.28
C ALA A 358 -5.46 -12.99 -8.44
N LYS A 359 -4.68 -12.67 -9.47
CA LYS A 359 -4.49 -13.53 -10.64
C LYS A 359 -3.67 -14.79 -10.34
N GLU A 360 -2.70 -14.71 -9.42
CA GLU A 360 -1.81 -15.84 -9.11
C GLU A 360 -2.32 -16.74 -7.97
N ALA A 361 -3.18 -16.26 -7.06
CA ALA A 361 -3.78 -17.08 -6.02
C ALA A 361 -4.77 -18.10 -6.61
N HIS A 362 -5.08 -19.19 -5.87
CA HIS A 362 -6.08 -20.16 -6.31
C HIS A 362 -7.51 -19.60 -6.25
N ASP A 363 -7.80 -18.71 -5.30
CA ASP A 363 -9.06 -17.96 -5.19
C ASP A 363 -8.79 -16.64 -4.44
N TYR A 364 -9.73 -15.69 -4.54
CA TYR A 364 -9.62 -14.44 -3.81
C TYR A 364 -10.94 -13.96 -3.22
N ILE A 365 -10.84 -13.13 -2.18
CA ILE A 365 -11.93 -12.43 -1.52
C ILE A 365 -11.73 -10.93 -1.78
N HIS A 366 -12.71 -10.28 -2.39
CA HIS A 366 -12.68 -8.86 -2.63
C HIS A 366 -13.13 -8.05 -1.40
N LEU A 367 -12.43 -6.95 -1.08
CA LEU A 367 -12.74 -6.11 0.08
C LEU A 367 -14.02 -5.27 -0.08
N ASN A 368 -14.42 -4.95 -1.31
CA ASN A 368 -15.62 -4.16 -1.66
C ASN A 368 -15.66 -2.74 -1.05
N ILE A 369 -14.51 -2.07 -0.96
CA ILE A 369 -14.40 -0.75 -0.31
C ILE A 369 -14.19 0.42 -1.29
N GLY A 370 -14.22 0.15 -2.59
CA GLY A 370 -13.81 1.13 -3.59
C GLY A 370 -12.35 1.53 -3.46
N GLN A 371 -11.97 2.64 -4.06
CA GLN A 371 -10.59 3.11 -4.02
C GLN A 371 -10.23 3.70 -2.64
N GLU A 372 -9.03 3.39 -2.14
CA GLU A 372 -8.40 4.03 -0.98
C GLU A 372 -7.17 4.81 -1.46
N GLN A 373 -7.17 6.13 -1.26
CA GLN A 373 -6.18 7.05 -1.83
C GLN A 373 -5.15 7.58 -0.83
N SER A 374 -5.56 7.78 0.44
CA SER A 374 -4.61 8.15 1.48
C SER A 374 -3.52 7.08 1.61
N VAL A 375 -2.27 7.50 1.82
CA VAL A 375 -1.15 6.57 1.99
C VAL A 375 -1.35 5.70 3.23
N ALA A 376 -1.75 6.30 4.35
CA ALA A 376 -2.09 5.55 5.55
C ALA A 376 -3.34 4.68 5.32
N SER A 377 -3.23 3.39 5.60
CA SER A 377 -4.36 2.46 5.49
C SER A 377 -5.38 2.71 6.58
N SER A 378 -6.65 2.83 6.23
CA SER A 378 -7.76 3.07 7.15
C SER A 378 -8.93 2.10 6.90
N LYS A 379 -9.76 2.38 5.91
CA LYS A 379 -10.91 1.51 5.56
C LYS A 379 -10.49 0.14 5.04
N ALA A 380 -9.30 0.04 4.41
CA ALA A 380 -8.79 -1.25 3.96
C ALA A 380 -8.44 -2.16 5.15
N PHE A 381 -7.84 -1.63 6.21
CA PHE A 381 -7.54 -2.38 7.43
C PHE A 381 -8.81 -2.96 8.07
N THR A 382 -9.84 -2.13 8.29
CA THR A 382 -11.09 -2.59 8.90
C THR A 382 -11.87 -3.54 8.00
N ALA A 383 -11.82 -3.35 6.67
CA ALA A 383 -12.42 -4.30 5.73
C ALA A 383 -11.68 -5.64 5.70
N GLN A 384 -10.35 -5.67 5.84
CA GLN A 384 -9.60 -6.90 6.02
C GLN A 384 -10.04 -7.64 7.29
N LEU A 385 -10.22 -6.92 8.40
CA LEU A 385 -10.79 -7.50 9.61
C LEU A 385 -12.21 -8.05 9.39
N LEU A 386 -13.07 -7.33 8.64
CA LEU A 386 -14.42 -7.80 8.31
C LEU A 386 -14.41 -9.12 7.53
N LYS A 387 -13.52 -9.26 6.55
CA LYS A 387 -13.39 -10.52 5.78
C LYS A 387 -12.86 -11.66 6.66
N LEU A 388 -11.88 -11.39 7.52
CA LEU A 388 -11.37 -12.38 8.48
C LEU A 388 -12.44 -12.76 9.52
N PHE A 389 -13.21 -11.79 10.00
CA PHE A 389 -14.37 -12.04 10.88
C PHE A 389 -15.42 -12.91 10.19
N SER A 390 -15.76 -12.60 8.94
CA SER A 390 -16.74 -13.36 8.14
C SER A 390 -16.30 -14.80 7.86
N LEU A 391 -14.97 -15.02 7.69
CA LEU A 391 -14.39 -16.37 7.55
C LEU A 391 -14.48 -17.19 8.85
N THR A 392 -14.51 -16.54 10.01
CA THR A 392 -14.45 -17.19 11.32
C THR A 392 -15.84 -17.28 11.98
N PHE A 393 -16.46 -16.11 12.21
CA PHE A 393 -17.72 -16.01 12.96
C PHE A 393 -18.95 -16.05 12.08
N GLY A 394 -18.85 -15.58 10.85
CA GLY A 394 -19.96 -15.43 9.90
C GLY A 394 -20.37 -13.96 9.72
N SER A 395 -21.68 -13.70 9.63
CA SER A 395 -22.20 -12.34 9.43
C SER A 395 -21.85 -11.43 10.60
N ILE A 396 -21.55 -10.16 10.29
CA ILE A 396 -21.45 -9.13 11.31
C ILE A 396 -22.82 -8.54 11.59
N ASP A 397 -23.07 -8.15 12.84
CA ASP A 397 -24.33 -7.54 13.26
C ASP A 397 -24.41 -6.06 12.84
N GLU A 398 -25.57 -5.58 12.36
CA GLU A 398 -25.77 -4.17 11.99
C GLU A 398 -25.51 -3.19 13.15
N SER A 399 -25.69 -3.63 14.41
CA SER A 399 -25.36 -2.81 15.59
C SER A 399 -23.91 -2.34 15.63
N VAL A 400 -22.99 -3.07 14.98
CA VAL A 400 -21.59 -2.67 14.86
C VAL A 400 -21.46 -1.42 13.97
N SER A 401 -22.24 -1.29 12.90
CA SER A 401 -22.29 -0.07 12.08
C SER A 401 -22.75 1.14 12.88
N HIS A 402 -23.73 0.98 13.76
CA HIS A 402 -24.15 2.03 14.70
C HIS A 402 -23.05 2.39 15.71
N ALA A 403 -22.34 1.40 16.24
CA ALA A 403 -21.22 1.64 17.14
C ALA A 403 -20.07 2.37 16.43
N ILE A 404 -19.78 2.06 15.16
CA ILE A 404 -18.83 2.82 14.33
C ILE A 404 -19.29 4.28 14.19
N THR A 405 -20.56 4.52 13.88
CA THR A 405 -21.13 5.88 13.80
C THR A 405 -20.94 6.66 15.10
N ASN A 406 -21.25 6.03 16.23
CA ASN A 406 -21.07 6.64 17.54
C ASN A 406 -19.57 6.95 17.80
N THR A 407 -18.69 6.03 17.45
CA THR A 407 -17.23 6.22 17.54
C THR A 407 -16.76 7.40 16.68
N LEU A 408 -17.27 7.53 15.46
CA LEU A 408 -16.95 8.63 14.55
C LEU A 408 -17.37 10.02 15.08
N ASN A 409 -18.36 10.09 15.97
CA ASN A 409 -18.91 11.34 16.51
C ASN A 409 -18.33 11.74 17.89
N ILE A 410 -17.42 10.95 18.49
CA ILE A 410 -16.80 11.30 19.77
C ILE A 410 -15.94 12.56 19.63
N ASN A 411 -16.11 13.54 20.50
CA ASN A 411 -15.24 14.73 20.53
C ASN A 411 -13.88 14.38 21.14
N LEU A 412 -12.81 14.60 20.39
CA LEU A 412 -11.44 14.26 20.79
C LEU A 412 -10.59 15.48 21.17
N GLU A 413 -11.06 16.72 21.01
CA GLU A 413 -10.25 17.93 21.12
C GLU A 413 -9.38 17.98 22.39
N LYS A 414 -10.01 17.85 23.56
CA LYS A 414 -9.30 17.85 24.85
C LYS A 414 -8.32 16.68 25.03
N HIS A 415 -8.61 15.53 24.38
CA HIS A 415 -7.77 14.35 24.48
C HIS A 415 -6.53 14.47 23.59
N ILE A 416 -6.68 15.11 22.43
CA ILE A 416 -5.56 15.42 21.52
C ILE A 416 -4.60 16.39 22.21
N ASP A 417 -5.10 17.45 22.86
CA ASP A 417 -4.28 18.39 23.62
C ASP A 417 -3.54 17.68 24.77
N ALA A 418 -4.22 16.76 25.47
CA ALA A 418 -3.59 15.94 26.49
C ALA A 418 -2.46 15.07 25.92
N ILE A 419 -2.67 14.35 24.78
CA ILE A 419 -1.63 13.54 24.17
C ILE A 419 -0.39 14.39 23.84
N LEU A 420 -0.58 15.57 23.27
CA LEU A 420 0.51 16.47 22.88
C LEU A 420 1.23 17.14 24.07
N SER A 421 0.67 17.11 25.27
CA SER A 421 1.31 17.67 26.46
C SER A 421 2.38 16.76 27.09
N PHE A 422 2.44 15.48 26.68
CA PHE A 422 3.41 14.52 27.18
C PHE A 422 4.57 14.32 26.19
N LYS A 423 5.76 14.04 26.73
CA LYS A 423 6.96 13.78 25.91
C LYS A 423 6.96 12.37 25.30
N LYS A 424 6.33 11.42 25.99
CA LYS A 424 6.28 10.00 25.60
C LYS A 424 4.83 9.52 25.60
N THR A 425 4.46 8.78 24.56
CA THR A 425 3.16 8.12 24.48
C THR A 425 3.35 6.64 24.18
N ILE A 426 2.71 5.81 24.99
CA ILE A 426 2.70 4.35 24.87
C ILE A 426 1.25 3.90 24.73
N ILE A 427 0.97 2.94 23.83
CA ILE A 427 -0.37 2.35 23.69
C ILE A 427 -0.33 0.91 24.20
N LEU A 428 -1.27 0.56 25.06
CA LEU A 428 -1.38 -0.78 25.63
C LEU A 428 -2.67 -1.47 25.22
N GLY A 429 -2.53 -2.75 24.88
CA GLY A 429 -3.65 -3.63 24.63
C GLY A 429 -3.38 -5.05 25.09
N LYS A 430 -4.43 -5.86 25.21
CA LYS A 430 -4.35 -7.28 25.54
C LYS A 430 -5.11 -8.10 24.51
N ASN A 431 -4.61 -9.29 24.14
CA ASN A 431 -5.20 -10.14 23.09
C ASN A 431 -5.34 -9.33 21.78
N THR A 432 -6.51 -9.33 21.13
CA THR A 432 -6.77 -8.58 19.89
C THR A 432 -6.51 -7.08 20.03
N MET A 433 -6.69 -6.50 21.22
CA MET A 433 -6.41 -5.09 21.48
C MET A 433 -4.92 -4.75 21.43
N TYR A 434 -4.01 -5.71 21.64
CA TYR A 434 -2.59 -5.46 21.41
C TYR A 434 -2.30 -5.23 19.92
N SER A 435 -2.95 -5.98 19.04
CA SER A 435 -2.85 -5.74 17.61
C SER A 435 -3.44 -4.38 17.22
N ILE A 436 -4.58 -3.98 17.81
CA ILE A 436 -5.14 -2.63 17.60
C ILE A 436 -4.22 -1.54 18.16
N ALA A 437 -3.56 -1.77 19.30
CA ALA A 437 -2.55 -0.84 19.82
C ALA A 437 -1.37 -0.66 18.85
N LYS A 438 -0.89 -1.75 18.23
CA LYS A 438 0.14 -1.69 17.17
C LYS A 438 -0.34 -0.90 15.95
N GLU A 439 -1.55 -1.14 15.48
CA GLU A 439 -2.14 -0.38 14.36
C GLU A 439 -2.28 1.10 14.71
N GLY A 440 -2.76 1.42 15.91
CA GLY A 440 -2.86 2.80 16.39
C GLY A 440 -1.51 3.52 16.45
N ALA A 441 -0.49 2.86 17.01
CA ALA A 441 0.87 3.40 17.03
C ALA A 441 1.41 3.62 15.61
N LEU A 442 1.21 2.65 14.71
CA LEU A 442 1.60 2.76 13.31
C LEU A 442 0.95 3.97 12.64
N LYS A 443 -0.38 4.15 12.76
CA LYS A 443 -1.10 5.30 12.17
C LYS A 443 -0.61 6.63 12.72
N ILE A 444 -0.41 6.74 14.04
CA ILE A 444 0.13 7.97 14.64
C ILE A 444 1.53 8.24 14.10
N ASN A 445 2.43 7.24 14.11
CA ASN A 445 3.81 7.41 13.61
C ASN A 445 3.85 7.84 12.15
N GLU A 446 3.03 7.23 11.29
CA GLU A 446 2.99 7.48 9.85
C GLU A 446 2.62 8.92 9.51
N ILE A 447 1.56 9.46 10.13
CA ILE A 447 1.00 10.75 9.69
C ILE A 447 1.31 11.92 10.61
N THR A 448 1.85 11.67 11.81
CA THR A 448 2.21 12.74 12.77
C THR A 448 3.71 12.87 13.01
N TYR A 449 4.48 11.81 12.69
CA TYR A 449 5.92 11.66 12.97
C TYR A 449 6.26 11.65 14.46
N LEU A 450 5.27 11.48 15.34
CA LEU A 450 5.49 11.20 16.76
C LEU A 450 6.00 9.76 16.90
N ASN A 451 6.90 9.54 17.87
CA ASN A 451 7.39 8.19 18.17
C ASN A 451 6.53 7.54 19.24
N VAL A 452 5.45 6.91 18.83
CA VAL A 452 4.52 6.18 19.69
C VAL A 452 4.79 4.68 19.59
N GLN A 453 4.84 3.98 20.72
CA GLN A 453 5.09 2.55 20.79
C GLN A 453 3.90 1.81 21.36
N ALA A 454 3.71 0.57 20.94
CA ALA A 454 2.64 -0.29 21.42
C ALA A 454 3.20 -1.54 22.10
N TYR A 455 2.65 -1.90 23.27
CA TYR A 455 3.04 -3.10 23.99
C TYR A 455 1.84 -3.93 24.41
N ALA A 456 2.04 -5.23 24.50
CA ALA A 456 1.08 -6.08 25.21
C ALA A 456 1.08 -5.70 26.69
N THR A 457 -0.11 -5.54 27.27
CA THR A 457 -0.28 -5.02 28.63
C THR A 457 0.54 -5.79 29.68
N GLY A 458 0.62 -7.13 29.55
CA GLY A 458 1.40 -7.96 30.44
C GLY A 458 2.92 -7.90 30.20
N GLU A 459 3.33 -7.64 28.95
CA GLU A 459 4.73 -7.62 28.54
C GLU A 459 5.46 -6.33 28.99
N LEU A 460 4.70 -5.26 29.26
CA LEU A 460 5.27 -3.98 29.70
C LEU A 460 6.21 -4.15 30.92
N LYS A 461 5.85 -5.00 31.88
CA LYS A 461 6.64 -5.23 33.10
C LYS A 461 7.95 -6.01 32.89
N HIS A 462 8.15 -6.62 31.71
CA HIS A 462 9.34 -7.37 31.37
C HIS A 462 10.45 -6.52 30.69
N GLY A 463 10.56 -5.25 31.12
CA GLY A 463 11.61 -4.32 30.70
C GLY A 463 11.05 -2.94 30.38
N TYR A 464 10.02 -2.85 29.57
CA TYR A 464 9.50 -1.59 29.03
C TYR A 464 8.87 -0.67 30.10
N ILE A 465 8.51 -1.20 31.26
CA ILE A 465 8.01 -0.40 32.40
C ILE A 465 9.04 0.63 32.89
N ALA A 466 10.32 0.43 32.58
CA ALA A 466 11.39 1.39 32.84
C ALA A 466 11.22 2.72 32.06
N LEU A 467 10.38 2.75 31.03
CA LEU A 467 10.05 3.96 30.27
C LEU A 467 9.02 4.86 30.95
N ILE A 468 8.32 4.32 31.97
CA ILE A 468 7.21 5.01 32.64
C ILE A 468 7.76 6.00 33.69
N ASP A 469 7.39 7.25 33.52
CA ASP A 469 7.66 8.38 34.42
C ASP A 469 6.51 9.43 34.31
N GLU A 470 6.69 10.59 34.94
CA GLU A 470 5.73 11.70 34.92
C GLU A 470 5.54 12.34 33.55
N ASP A 471 6.47 12.17 32.62
CA ASP A 471 6.39 12.66 31.24
C ASP A 471 5.72 11.64 30.28
N THR A 472 5.25 10.49 30.78
CA THR A 472 4.72 9.39 29.98
C THR A 472 3.19 9.32 30.07
N LEU A 473 2.54 9.42 28.90
CA LEU A 473 1.13 9.07 28.74
C LEU A 473 0.97 7.63 28.24
N VAL A 474 0.18 6.85 28.94
CA VAL A 474 -0.20 5.50 28.52
C VAL A 474 -1.65 5.50 28.07
N ILE A 475 -1.89 5.26 26.80
CA ILE A 475 -3.22 5.04 26.21
C ILE A 475 -3.56 3.56 26.37
N ALA A 476 -4.55 3.25 27.20
CA ALA A 476 -4.96 1.87 27.48
C ALA A 476 -6.26 1.53 26.75
N LEU A 477 -6.22 0.51 25.89
CA LEU A 477 -7.38 -0.01 25.17
C LEU A 477 -8.04 -1.11 26.00
N LEU A 478 -9.24 -0.85 26.54
CA LEU A 478 -9.92 -1.75 27.45
C LEU A 478 -11.38 -1.96 27.00
N PRO A 479 -11.66 -2.93 26.12
CA PRO A 479 -13.03 -3.27 25.74
C PRO A 479 -13.78 -3.93 26.87
N ASP A 480 -15.12 -3.87 26.81
CA ASP A 480 -15.98 -4.60 27.73
C ASP A 480 -15.77 -6.11 27.60
N ALA A 481 -15.93 -6.80 28.72
CA ALA A 481 -15.98 -8.25 28.78
C ALA A 481 -17.42 -8.71 29.05
N ASN A 482 -17.83 -9.81 28.44
CA ASN A 482 -19.09 -10.46 28.74
C ASN A 482 -19.08 -10.97 30.17
N GLU A 483 -20.10 -10.62 30.98
CA GLU A 483 -20.21 -11.01 32.39
C GLU A 483 -20.29 -12.53 32.60
N HIS A 484 -20.73 -13.26 31.57
CA HIS A 484 -20.88 -14.72 31.59
C HIS A 484 -19.72 -15.46 30.90
N ASP A 485 -18.70 -14.75 30.43
CA ASP A 485 -17.52 -15.34 29.77
C ASP A 485 -16.29 -15.18 30.69
N GLU A 486 -15.88 -16.28 31.32
CA GLU A 486 -14.75 -16.31 32.28
C GLU A 486 -13.42 -15.89 31.59
N PHE A 487 -13.23 -16.25 30.34
CA PHE A 487 -12.03 -15.89 29.57
C PHE A 487 -11.96 -14.38 29.36
N GLU A 488 -13.04 -13.75 28.85
CA GLU A 488 -13.11 -12.31 28.65
C GLU A 488 -12.97 -11.54 29.98
N GLN A 489 -13.62 -12.01 31.05
CA GLN A 489 -13.49 -11.43 32.39
C GLN A 489 -12.05 -11.48 32.91
N ASN A 490 -11.36 -12.58 32.71
CA ASN A 490 -9.95 -12.73 33.10
C ASN A 490 -9.04 -11.77 32.30
N LEU A 491 -9.27 -11.62 30.97
CA LEU A 491 -8.54 -10.65 30.13
C LEU A 491 -8.73 -9.22 30.66
N TYR A 492 -9.97 -8.83 30.95
CA TYR A 492 -10.33 -7.51 31.47
C TYR A 492 -9.66 -7.22 32.81
N MET A 493 -9.82 -8.12 33.78
CA MET A 493 -9.25 -7.96 35.13
C MET A 493 -7.71 -7.90 35.10
N LYS A 494 -7.06 -8.72 34.31
CA LYS A 494 -5.59 -8.67 34.14
C LYS A 494 -5.12 -7.37 33.47
N ALA A 495 -5.87 -6.85 32.50
CA ALA A 495 -5.56 -5.57 31.89
C ALA A 495 -5.66 -4.42 32.90
N LEU A 496 -6.74 -4.39 33.71
CA LEU A 496 -6.91 -3.40 34.81
C LEU A 496 -5.79 -3.47 35.84
N SER A 497 -5.39 -4.67 36.27
CA SER A 497 -4.28 -4.85 37.19
C SER A 497 -2.98 -4.22 36.66
N ASN A 498 -2.64 -4.50 35.40
CA ASN A 498 -1.44 -3.95 34.79
C ASN A 498 -1.50 -2.42 34.60
N ILE A 499 -2.70 -1.87 34.31
CA ILE A 499 -2.91 -0.40 34.22
C ILE A 499 -2.67 0.22 35.64
N SER A 500 -3.08 -0.45 36.70
CA SER A 500 -2.88 0.03 38.08
C SER A 500 -1.38 0.08 38.46
N GLU A 501 -0.56 -0.83 37.94
CA GLU A 501 0.90 -0.84 38.13
C GLU A 501 1.60 0.39 37.53
N ILE A 502 1.05 0.97 36.46
CA ILE A 502 1.58 2.18 35.79
C ILE A 502 1.44 3.39 36.73
N LYS A 503 0.29 3.52 37.39
CA LYS A 503 0.03 4.62 38.34
C LYS A 503 1.00 4.65 39.51
N THR A 504 1.47 3.50 39.96
CA THR A 504 2.45 3.43 41.06
C THR A 504 3.84 3.96 40.64
N ARG A 505 4.05 4.24 39.36
CA ARG A 505 5.30 4.74 38.76
C ARG A 505 5.15 6.13 38.15
N SER A 506 4.17 6.90 38.64
CA SER A 506 3.87 8.28 38.22
C SER A 506 3.44 8.43 36.76
N GLY A 507 3.15 7.35 36.04
CA GLY A 507 2.64 7.40 34.67
C GLY A 507 1.21 7.93 34.62
N HIS A 508 0.86 8.63 33.54
CA HIS A 508 -0.49 9.12 33.27
C HIS A 508 -1.24 8.15 32.36
N ILE A 509 -2.54 8.01 32.61
CA ILE A 509 -3.37 7.02 31.90
C ILE A 509 -4.52 7.72 31.18
N MET A 510 -4.58 7.53 29.87
CA MET A 510 -5.75 7.78 29.04
C MET A 510 -6.45 6.45 28.77
N LEU A 511 -7.60 6.27 29.39
CA LEU A 511 -8.39 5.05 29.22
C LEU A 511 -9.37 5.21 28.05
N ILE A 512 -9.30 4.30 27.08
CA ILE A 512 -10.28 4.17 25.99
C ILE A 512 -11.14 2.93 26.32
N ALA A 513 -12.36 3.14 26.76
CA ALA A 513 -13.26 2.09 27.26
C ALA A 513 -14.71 2.58 27.28
N SER A 514 -15.69 1.69 27.49
CA SER A 514 -17.10 2.06 27.69
C SER A 514 -17.40 2.50 29.14
N LYS A 515 -16.54 2.14 30.08
CA LYS A 515 -16.65 2.48 31.50
C LYS A 515 -15.36 3.09 32.00
N THR A 516 -15.48 4.15 32.80
CA THR A 516 -14.30 4.79 33.42
C THR A 516 -13.76 3.94 34.58
N HIS A 517 -12.51 4.18 34.95
CA HIS A 517 -11.85 3.55 36.08
C HIS A 517 -11.11 4.60 36.92
N LYS A 518 -11.01 4.39 38.23
CA LYS A 518 -10.38 5.33 39.19
C LYS A 518 -8.92 5.70 38.88
N ASN A 519 -8.21 4.86 38.13
CA ASN A 519 -6.82 5.09 37.74
C ASN A 519 -6.66 5.91 36.45
N ALA A 520 -7.76 6.25 35.76
CA ALA A 520 -7.72 7.04 34.56
C ALA A 520 -7.60 8.54 34.86
N ASP A 521 -6.61 9.21 34.27
CA ASP A 521 -6.50 10.68 34.26
C ASP A 521 -7.35 11.30 33.17
N PHE A 522 -7.42 10.60 32.04
CA PHE A 522 -8.22 10.97 30.87
C PHE A 522 -9.08 9.77 30.45
N PHE A 523 -10.27 10.06 29.95
CA PHE A 523 -11.22 9.02 29.58
C PHE A 523 -11.92 9.34 28.28
N ILE A 524 -11.80 8.42 27.30
CA ILE A 524 -12.55 8.42 26.06
C ILE A 524 -13.64 7.36 26.17
N ASN A 525 -14.90 7.81 26.21
CA ASN A 525 -16.06 6.93 26.35
C ASN A 525 -16.41 6.27 25.00
N MET A 526 -16.20 4.95 24.93
CA MET A 526 -16.52 4.14 23.76
C MET A 526 -17.94 3.58 23.80
N PRO A 527 -18.57 3.32 22.65
CA PRO A 527 -19.80 2.54 22.60
C PRO A 527 -19.54 1.11 23.11
N THR A 528 -20.50 0.57 23.86
CA THR A 528 -20.49 -0.82 24.31
C THR A 528 -20.73 -1.75 23.11
N VAL A 529 -19.84 -2.72 22.92
CA VAL A 529 -19.93 -3.78 21.91
C VAL A 529 -19.46 -5.10 22.50
N GLN A 530 -19.87 -6.23 21.91
CA GLN A 530 -19.30 -7.53 22.27
C GLN A 530 -17.78 -7.53 22.06
N TYR A 531 -17.04 -8.25 22.89
CA TYR A 531 -15.57 -8.29 22.86
C TYR A 531 -15.00 -8.60 21.46
N LYS A 532 -15.57 -9.57 20.75
CA LYS A 532 -15.18 -9.94 19.38
C LYS A 532 -15.36 -8.81 18.34
N HIS A 533 -16.23 -7.83 18.61
CA HIS A 533 -16.49 -6.67 17.75
C HIS A 533 -15.63 -5.44 18.14
N ALA A 534 -15.03 -5.44 19.33
CA ALA A 534 -14.20 -4.34 19.80
C ALA A 534 -13.05 -3.95 18.83
N PRO A 535 -12.36 -4.89 18.14
CA PRO A 535 -11.31 -4.54 17.18
C PRO A 535 -11.77 -3.52 16.13
N PHE A 536 -13.02 -3.53 15.71
CA PHE A 536 -13.55 -2.61 14.71
C PHE A 536 -13.67 -1.17 15.24
N THR A 537 -14.36 -1.00 16.37
CA THR A 537 -14.60 0.34 16.95
C THR A 537 -13.31 0.97 17.46
N TYR A 538 -12.42 0.18 18.08
CA TYR A 538 -11.13 0.66 18.57
C TYR A 538 -10.15 0.98 17.44
N ALA A 539 -10.17 0.26 16.32
CA ALA A 539 -9.41 0.61 15.14
C ALA A 539 -9.83 1.99 14.59
N VAL A 540 -11.13 2.21 14.44
CA VAL A 540 -11.67 3.51 13.99
C VAL A 540 -11.32 4.63 14.98
N MET A 541 -11.37 4.38 16.27
CA MET A 541 -10.96 5.36 17.29
C MET A 541 -9.48 5.72 17.15
N MET A 542 -8.59 4.74 16.98
CA MET A 542 -7.15 5.00 16.82
C MET A 542 -6.84 5.75 15.51
N GLN A 543 -7.54 5.44 14.42
CA GLN A 543 -7.45 6.18 13.16
C GLN A 543 -7.88 7.64 13.34
N ARG A 544 -8.94 7.90 14.10
CA ARG A 544 -9.41 9.24 14.41
C ARG A 544 -8.41 10.02 15.27
N ILE A 545 -7.85 9.38 16.30
CA ILE A 545 -6.82 10.01 17.13
C ILE A 545 -5.62 10.42 16.26
N ALA A 546 -5.15 9.53 15.39
CA ALA A 546 -4.05 9.83 14.48
C ALA A 546 -4.39 11.00 13.54
N LEU A 547 -5.59 11.01 12.95
CA LEU A 547 -6.07 12.08 12.08
C LEU A 547 -6.12 13.44 12.80
N GLU A 548 -6.72 13.51 14.00
CA GLU A 548 -6.85 14.76 14.73
C GLU A 548 -5.49 15.27 15.25
N LEU A 549 -4.58 14.37 15.66
CA LEU A 549 -3.19 14.72 15.96
C LEU A 549 -2.49 15.33 14.73
N ALA A 550 -2.62 14.71 13.57
CA ALA A 550 -2.01 15.20 12.34
C ALA A 550 -2.55 16.58 11.92
N LYS A 551 -3.88 16.81 12.07
CA LYS A 551 -4.50 18.13 11.85
C LYS A 551 -3.92 19.17 12.81
N LYS A 552 -3.81 18.87 14.09
CA LYS A 552 -3.28 19.78 15.11
C LYS A 552 -1.81 20.12 14.87
N LEU A 553 -1.02 19.14 14.45
CA LEU A 553 0.40 19.30 14.11
C LEU A 553 0.63 19.86 12.69
N LYS A 554 -0.42 20.00 11.88
CA LYS A 554 -0.39 20.49 10.50
C LYS A 554 0.57 19.68 9.60
N THR A 555 0.61 18.37 9.80
CA THR A 555 1.43 17.46 8.99
C THR A 555 0.73 17.11 7.67
N SER A 556 1.46 16.49 6.73
CA SER A 556 0.88 15.99 5.49
C SER A 556 0.10 14.71 5.76
N ILE A 557 -1.23 14.77 5.80
CA ILE A 557 -2.11 13.67 6.19
C ILE A 557 -2.18 12.59 5.10
N ASP A 558 -2.52 12.97 3.88
CA ASP A 558 -2.75 12.01 2.79
C ASP A 558 -1.44 11.50 2.17
N ARG A 559 -0.36 12.28 2.31
CA ARG A 559 0.96 12.01 1.72
C ARG A 559 2.05 12.28 2.74
N PRO A 560 2.17 11.44 3.76
CA PRO A 560 3.21 11.58 4.76
C PRO A 560 4.59 11.31 4.14
N ARG A 561 5.61 12.05 4.63
CA ARG A 561 6.99 11.91 4.12
C ARG A 561 7.50 10.46 4.19
N ASN A 562 8.31 10.06 3.23
CA ASN A 562 9.00 8.76 3.18
C ASN A 562 8.06 7.55 3.14
N LEU A 563 6.79 7.71 2.76
CA LEU A 563 5.85 6.60 2.65
C LEU A 563 5.23 6.52 1.24
N ALA A 564 4.85 5.34 0.82
CA ALA A 564 4.05 5.08 -0.37
C ALA A 564 2.87 4.18 -0.04
N LYS A 565 1.77 4.32 -0.79
CA LYS A 565 0.54 3.54 -0.56
C LYS A 565 0.75 2.04 -0.69
N ALA A 566 1.63 1.60 -1.59
CA ALA A 566 1.96 0.19 -1.75
C ALA A 566 3.44 0.06 -2.16
N VAL A 567 4.16 -0.93 -1.62
CA VAL A 567 5.57 -1.22 -1.91
C VAL A 567 5.62 -2.38 -2.89
N THR A 568 6.04 -2.12 -4.15
CA THR A 568 6.10 -3.13 -5.23
C THR A 568 7.53 -3.48 -5.65
N VAL A 569 8.52 -3.10 -4.85
CA VAL A 569 9.93 -3.48 -5.00
C VAL A 569 10.41 -4.08 -3.68
N GLU A 570 11.26 -5.08 -3.74
CA GLU A 570 11.96 -5.65 -2.59
C GLU A 570 13.20 -4.85 -2.24
#